data_736063058a0b6e2d8f993966410a79d5
#
_entry.id   736063058a0b6e2d8f993966410a79d5
#
_cell.length_a   1.000
_cell.length_b   1.000
_cell.length_c   1.000
_cell.angle_alpha   90.00
_cell.angle_beta   90.00
_cell.angle_gamma   90.00
#
_symmetry.space_group_name_H-M   'P 1'
#
loop_
_entity.id
_entity.type
_entity.pdbx_description
1 polymer ?
#
loop_
_entity_poly.entity_id
_entity_poly.type
_entity_poly.pdbx_seq_one_letter_code
_entity_poly.pdbx_strand_id
1 'polypeptide(L)'
;LTVAIYKLLPRSYFQPIAIRATMEEESMFRIGHSPDPDDAFMFHALTTGALDTQQRKYVHELHDIEQLNRYALKGMFEVSAVSIHSYPMIADRYQLMNCGASMGEGYGPILVSRSELTHDEAKTRTIAVPGLGTSAYLALRIAWGDVDVHVVPFDKILPAVIRGEYDLGLIIHEGQITWANEGLHLILDLGAWWLDWTGLPLPLGGNVVRRDLGEDICQKITSDVKRSIQHSLGNPDSALEFAKLWGRGIDDDTNREFVGMYVNERTLDYGEDGREAVRRFLREGQNIGVVESSLDVSTIEFMGVE
;
A
#
# COMPACT_ATOMS: atom_id res chain seq x y z
N LEU A 1 -16.40 -9.47 11.60
CA LEU A 1 -15.12 -10.25 11.72
C LEU A 1 -13.97 -9.43 12.33
N THR A 2 -14.22 -8.22 12.82
CA THR A 2 -13.21 -7.17 13.16
C THR A 2 -12.72 -7.23 14.63
N VAL A 3 -13.08 -8.19 15.46
CA VAL A 3 -12.76 -8.20 16.90
C VAL A 3 -11.88 -9.38 17.34
N ALA A 4 -11.48 -10.26 16.44
CA ALA A 4 -10.92 -11.58 16.82
C ALA A 4 -9.37 -11.66 16.84
N ILE A 5 -8.62 -10.67 16.36
CA ILE A 5 -7.16 -10.81 16.13
C ILE A 5 -6.33 -10.58 17.38
N TYR A 6 -6.84 -9.88 18.40
CA TYR A 6 -6.14 -9.71 19.69
C TYR A 6 -5.91 -11.03 20.47
N LYS A 7 -6.47 -12.15 20.03
CA LYS A 7 -6.37 -13.45 20.73
C LYS A 7 -5.24 -14.36 20.26
N LEU A 8 -4.51 -14.04 19.20
CA LEU A 8 -3.51 -14.92 18.60
C LEU A 8 -2.05 -14.61 18.94
N LEU A 9 -1.77 -13.47 19.57
CA LEU A 9 -0.41 -13.18 20.03
C LEU A 9 -0.13 -13.87 21.38
N PRO A 10 1.01 -14.54 21.55
CA PRO A 10 1.40 -15.14 22.83
C PRO A 10 1.47 -14.06 23.92
N ARG A 11 0.93 -14.37 25.11
CA ARG A 11 0.92 -13.46 26.27
C ARG A 11 2.32 -12.99 26.73
N SER A 12 3.39 -13.60 26.24
CA SER A 12 4.78 -13.24 26.52
C SER A 12 5.23 -11.89 25.92
N TYR A 13 4.48 -11.31 24.99
CA TYR A 13 4.77 -9.99 24.40
C TYR A 13 4.24 -8.81 25.23
N PHE A 14 3.48 -9.10 26.31
CA PHE A 14 2.96 -8.05 27.18
C PHE A 14 3.66 -8.13 28.55
N GLN A 15 4.82 -7.50 28.67
CA GLN A 15 5.43 -7.27 29.99
C GLN A 15 4.94 -5.93 30.55
N PRO A 16 4.40 -5.88 31.79
CA PRO A 16 4.08 -4.62 32.44
C PRO A 16 5.36 -3.96 32.96
N ILE A 17 5.73 -2.83 32.38
CA ILE A 17 6.82 -1.99 32.90
C ILE A 17 6.26 -1.17 34.07
N ALA A 18 6.88 -1.30 35.25
CA ALA A 18 6.55 -0.53 36.44
C ALA A 18 6.92 0.94 36.25
N ILE A 19 5.96 1.85 36.46
CA ILE A 19 6.07 3.28 36.21
C ILE A 19 6.34 4.02 37.52
N ARG A 20 7.36 4.87 37.48
CA ARG A 20 7.44 6.12 38.27
C ARG A 20 8.10 7.20 37.43
N ALA A 21 7.29 8.03 36.77
CA ALA A 21 7.65 9.41 36.38
C ALA A 21 6.36 10.14 35.95
N THR A 22 6.28 11.40 36.27
CA THR A 22 5.29 12.44 35.90
C THR A 22 4.37 12.10 34.73
N MET A 23 3.07 12.13 35.02
CA MET A 23 2.00 11.89 34.01
C MET A 23 2.03 12.99 32.93
N GLU A 24 2.88 12.84 31.92
CA GLU A 24 2.63 13.45 30.64
C GLU A 24 1.59 12.54 29.94
N GLU A 25 0.52 13.11 29.40
CA GLU A 25 -0.55 12.36 28.75
C GLU A 25 -0.01 11.52 27.60
N GLU A 26 -0.18 10.20 27.67
CA GLU A 26 0.14 9.29 26.56
C GLU A 26 -0.74 9.62 25.36
N SER A 27 -0.13 10.01 24.26
CA SER A 27 -0.85 10.27 23.02
C SER A 27 -1.03 8.97 22.25
N MET A 28 -2.28 8.59 21.97
CA MET A 28 -2.62 7.39 21.22
C MET A 28 -2.99 7.75 19.78
N PHE A 29 -2.36 7.09 18.80
CA PHE A 29 -2.60 7.29 17.38
C PHE A 29 -3.01 5.97 16.74
N ARG A 30 -4.04 6.01 15.89
CA ARG A 30 -4.48 4.83 15.13
C ARG A 30 -3.81 4.83 13.77
N ILE A 31 -3.27 3.67 13.39
CA ILE A 31 -2.67 3.44 12.09
C ILE A 31 -3.53 2.42 11.35
N GLY A 32 -4.11 2.84 10.22
CA GLY A 32 -4.76 1.94 9.27
C GLY A 32 -3.77 1.47 8.21
N HIS A 33 -3.57 0.17 8.08
CA HIS A 33 -2.73 -0.40 7.02
C HIS A 33 -3.26 -1.75 6.53
N SER A 34 -2.72 -2.28 5.43
CA SER A 34 -3.22 -3.53 4.87
C SER A 34 -2.75 -4.75 5.69
N PRO A 35 -3.48 -5.87 5.63
CA PRO A 35 -3.02 -7.14 6.15
C PRO A 35 -2.12 -7.85 5.12
N ASP A 36 -1.20 -7.13 4.49
CA ASP A 36 -0.25 -7.67 3.52
C ASP A 36 1.17 -7.74 4.12
N PRO A 37 2.02 -8.65 3.66
CA PRO A 37 3.35 -8.87 4.24
C PRO A 37 4.25 -7.64 4.19
N ASP A 38 4.16 -6.80 3.16
CA ASP A 38 4.94 -5.58 2.99
C ASP A 38 4.58 -4.53 4.05
N ASP A 39 3.28 -4.26 4.28
CA ASP A 39 2.83 -3.38 5.34
C ASP A 39 3.20 -3.94 6.73
N ALA A 40 3.01 -5.24 6.96
CA ALA A 40 3.39 -5.88 8.21
C ALA A 40 4.91 -5.73 8.48
N PHE A 41 5.73 -5.85 7.44
CA PHE A 41 7.17 -5.63 7.53
C PHE A 41 7.50 -4.18 7.87
N MET A 42 6.89 -3.20 7.19
CA MET A 42 7.11 -1.77 7.44
C MET A 42 6.78 -1.36 8.87
N PHE A 43 5.66 -1.84 9.40
CA PHE A 43 5.16 -1.48 10.72
C PHE A 43 5.60 -2.42 11.84
N HIS A 44 6.43 -3.43 11.57
CA HIS A 44 6.89 -4.43 12.55
C HIS A 44 7.39 -3.82 13.85
N ALA A 45 8.32 -2.86 13.78
CA ALA A 45 8.95 -2.32 14.98
C ALA A 45 8.00 -1.42 15.81
N LEU A 46 7.03 -0.75 15.19
CA LEU A 46 5.96 -0.02 15.89
C LEU A 46 4.96 -0.98 16.52
N THR A 47 4.56 -2.04 15.81
CA THR A 47 3.58 -3.02 16.27
C THR A 47 4.10 -3.85 17.45
N THR A 48 5.39 -4.23 17.41
CA THR A 48 6.03 -5.05 18.45
C THR A 48 6.58 -4.24 19.63
N GLY A 49 6.58 -2.90 19.52
CA GLY A 49 7.19 -2.02 20.53
C GLY A 49 8.72 -2.08 20.57
N ALA A 50 9.36 -2.50 19.48
CA ALA A 50 10.82 -2.55 19.35
C ALA A 50 11.46 -1.14 19.29
N LEU A 51 10.65 -0.10 19.05
CA LEU A 51 11.10 1.29 19.00
C LEU A 51 10.65 2.05 20.25
N ASP A 52 11.56 2.85 20.80
CA ASP A 52 11.19 3.91 21.73
C ASP A 52 10.54 5.06 20.93
N THR A 53 9.25 5.19 21.07
CA THR A 53 8.43 6.27 20.52
C THR A 53 8.11 7.35 21.57
N GLN A 54 8.84 7.35 22.66
CA GLN A 54 8.58 8.18 23.83
C GLN A 54 7.16 7.92 24.38
N GLN A 55 6.29 8.91 24.34
CA GLN A 55 4.93 8.80 24.86
C GLN A 55 3.87 8.55 23.79
N ARG A 56 4.28 8.39 22.52
CA ARG A 56 3.36 8.08 21.42
C ARG A 56 3.09 6.58 21.35
N LYS A 57 1.83 6.21 21.48
CA LYS A 57 1.37 4.83 21.32
C LYS A 57 0.62 4.67 20.02
N TYR A 58 0.86 3.57 19.34
CA TYR A 58 0.23 3.26 18.07
C TYR A 58 -0.70 2.07 18.22
N VAL A 59 -1.92 2.20 17.70
CA VAL A 59 -2.91 1.13 17.60
C VAL A 59 -3.12 0.82 16.12
N HIS A 60 -2.82 -0.40 15.73
CA HIS A 60 -2.90 -0.85 14.35
C HIS A 60 -4.27 -1.44 14.05
N GLU A 61 -4.90 -0.97 12.97
CA GLU A 61 -6.16 -1.50 12.45
C GLU A 61 -5.97 -1.95 11.00
N LEU A 62 -6.32 -3.21 10.73
CA LEU A 62 -6.03 -3.87 9.46
C LEU A 62 -7.26 -3.92 8.57
N HIS A 63 -7.15 -3.35 7.37
CA HIS A 63 -8.19 -3.31 6.35
C HIS A 63 -7.57 -3.40 4.96
N ASP A 64 -8.31 -3.91 3.98
CA ASP A 64 -7.88 -3.85 2.59
C ASP A 64 -7.72 -2.40 2.11
N ILE A 65 -6.88 -2.21 1.08
CA ILE A 65 -6.50 -0.87 0.62
C ILE A 65 -7.69 -0.06 0.09
N GLU A 66 -8.67 -0.68 -0.54
CA GLU A 66 -9.87 0.03 -1.00
C GLU A 66 -10.71 0.51 0.20
N GLN A 67 -10.79 -0.29 1.28
CA GLN A 67 -11.47 0.12 2.51
C GLN A 67 -10.70 1.23 3.23
N LEU A 68 -9.35 1.18 3.25
CA LEU A 68 -8.51 2.24 3.80
C LEU A 68 -8.70 3.56 3.05
N ASN A 69 -8.76 3.53 1.71
CA ASN A 69 -9.07 4.70 0.89
C ASN A 69 -10.41 5.34 1.31
N ARG A 70 -11.45 4.52 1.52
CA ARG A 70 -12.78 4.99 1.98
C ARG A 70 -12.76 5.53 3.41
N TYR A 71 -11.94 4.99 4.29
CA TYR A 71 -11.76 5.48 5.65
C TYR A 71 -10.98 6.80 5.68
N ALA A 72 -9.99 6.97 4.81
CA ALA A 72 -9.24 8.21 4.68
C ALA A 72 -10.14 9.37 4.23
N LEU A 73 -11.11 9.15 3.33
CA LEU A 73 -12.14 10.14 2.97
C LEU A 73 -12.92 10.66 4.19
N LYS A 74 -13.05 9.85 5.24
CA LYS A 74 -13.76 10.20 6.48
C LYS A 74 -12.84 10.70 7.58
N GLY A 75 -11.51 10.72 7.37
CA GLY A 75 -10.54 11.11 8.39
C GLY A 75 -10.47 10.14 9.58
N MET A 76 -10.69 8.83 9.36
CA MET A 76 -10.87 7.87 10.46
C MET A 76 -9.59 7.60 11.25
N PHE A 77 -8.44 7.60 10.59
CA PHE A 77 -7.16 7.27 11.21
C PHE A 77 -6.26 8.51 11.29
N GLU A 78 -5.40 8.56 12.26
CA GLU A 78 -4.35 9.58 12.37
C GLU A 78 -3.25 9.34 11.33
N VAL A 79 -2.97 8.06 11.03
CA VAL A 79 -2.07 7.58 9.98
C VAL A 79 -2.80 6.53 9.16
N SER A 80 -2.66 6.54 7.85
CA SER A 80 -3.24 5.52 6.98
C SER A 80 -2.34 5.21 5.80
N ALA A 81 -2.25 3.94 5.44
CA ALA A 81 -1.86 3.56 4.09
C ALA A 81 -3.01 3.92 3.14
N VAL A 82 -2.66 4.45 1.99
CA VAL A 82 -3.62 4.81 0.93
C VAL A 82 -3.04 4.53 -0.44
N SER A 83 -3.92 4.30 -1.41
CA SER A 83 -3.53 4.32 -2.81
C SER A 83 -3.18 5.75 -3.24
N ILE A 84 -2.11 5.92 -4.02
CA ILE A 84 -1.76 7.24 -4.57
C ILE A 84 -2.91 7.83 -5.39
N HIS A 85 -3.66 6.99 -6.10
CA HIS A 85 -4.88 7.42 -6.82
C HIS A 85 -5.89 8.15 -5.92
N SER A 86 -6.08 7.69 -4.69
CA SER A 86 -7.05 8.27 -3.76
C SER A 86 -6.55 9.55 -3.08
N TYR A 87 -5.25 9.85 -3.14
CA TYR A 87 -4.68 10.99 -2.43
C TYR A 87 -5.31 12.34 -2.79
N PRO A 88 -5.60 12.68 -4.05
CA PRO A 88 -6.25 13.97 -4.40
C PRO A 88 -7.55 14.24 -3.66
N MET A 89 -8.32 13.20 -3.35
CA MET A 89 -9.61 13.33 -2.64
C MET A 89 -9.47 13.56 -1.13
N ILE A 90 -8.27 13.41 -0.58
CA ILE A 90 -7.99 13.51 0.85
C ILE A 90 -6.88 14.52 1.18
N ALA A 91 -6.30 15.17 0.19
CA ALA A 91 -5.16 16.08 0.34
C ALA A 91 -5.43 17.30 1.23
N ASP A 92 -6.69 17.69 1.39
CA ASP A 92 -7.14 18.71 2.33
C ASP A 92 -7.01 18.26 3.80
N ARG A 93 -7.12 16.97 4.07
CA ARG A 93 -7.10 16.36 5.41
C ARG A 93 -5.80 15.70 5.76
N TYR A 94 -5.13 15.14 4.78
CA TYR A 94 -3.91 14.34 4.95
C TYR A 94 -2.76 14.91 4.15
N GLN A 95 -1.57 14.64 4.64
CA GLN A 95 -0.32 14.89 3.93
C GLN A 95 0.40 13.57 3.71
N LEU A 96 0.95 13.38 2.49
CA LEU A 96 1.83 12.24 2.21
C LEU A 96 3.08 12.34 3.07
N MET A 97 3.47 11.25 3.71
CA MET A 97 4.78 11.14 4.33
C MET A 97 5.85 11.03 3.25
N ASN A 98 7.09 11.41 3.54
CA ASN A 98 8.21 11.19 2.62
C ASN A 98 8.76 9.76 2.67
N CYS A 99 8.17 8.89 3.47
CA CYS A 99 8.52 7.48 3.64
C CYS A 99 7.26 6.60 3.59
N GLY A 100 7.44 5.29 3.54
CA GLY A 100 6.36 4.31 3.45
C GLY A 100 5.72 4.23 2.06
N ALA A 101 6.49 4.55 1.02
CA ALA A 101 6.05 4.35 -0.36
C ALA A 101 6.09 2.86 -0.73
N SER A 102 5.08 2.44 -1.50
CA SER A 102 5.06 1.20 -2.25
C SER A 102 5.08 1.55 -3.73
N MET A 103 6.20 1.26 -4.42
CA MET A 103 6.44 1.61 -5.81
C MET A 103 6.93 0.41 -6.61
N GLY A 104 6.46 0.29 -7.84
CA GLY A 104 6.92 -0.74 -8.78
C GLY A 104 8.04 -0.20 -9.67
N GLU A 105 9.21 -0.83 -9.64
CA GLU A 105 10.37 -0.48 -10.49
C GLU A 105 10.53 -1.48 -11.64
N GLY A 106 9.68 -1.37 -12.66
CA GLY A 106 9.63 -2.32 -13.78
C GLY A 106 8.82 -3.58 -13.47
N TYR A 107 8.11 -3.58 -12.39
CA TYR A 107 7.12 -4.57 -11.98
C TYR A 107 5.95 -3.85 -11.29
N GLY A 108 4.79 -4.49 -11.19
CA GLY A 108 3.65 -3.87 -10.51
C GLY A 108 2.41 -4.75 -10.56
N PRO A 109 1.22 -4.15 -10.43
CA PRO A 109 -0.02 -4.85 -10.66
C PRO A 109 -0.06 -5.47 -12.05
N ILE A 110 -0.51 -6.71 -12.11
CA ILE A 110 -0.57 -7.47 -13.36
C ILE A 110 -2.00 -7.80 -13.75
N LEU A 111 -2.25 -7.83 -15.06
CA LEU A 111 -3.46 -8.43 -15.65
C LEU A 111 -3.15 -9.85 -16.07
N VAL A 112 -3.96 -10.78 -15.57
CA VAL A 112 -3.87 -12.20 -15.89
C VAL A 112 -5.18 -12.74 -16.48
N SER A 113 -5.08 -13.77 -17.31
CA SER A 113 -6.21 -14.45 -17.94
C SER A 113 -5.97 -15.97 -17.97
N ARG A 114 -7.05 -16.76 -18.11
CA ARG A 114 -6.97 -18.22 -18.37
C ARG A 114 -6.51 -18.55 -19.78
N SER A 115 -6.57 -17.62 -20.70
CA SER A 115 -6.20 -17.79 -22.10
C SER A 115 -5.18 -16.76 -22.50
N GLU A 116 -4.31 -17.12 -23.40
CA GLU A 116 -3.44 -16.15 -24.07
C GLU A 116 -4.31 -15.21 -24.92
N LEU A 117 -4.19 -13.91 -24.71
CA LEU A 117 -4.95 -12.87 -25.40
C LEU A 117 -3.99 -11.77 -25.83
N THR A 118 -4.25 -11.20 -27.00
CA THR A 118 -3.66 -9.91 -27.37
C THR A 118 -4.26 -8.79 -26.52
N HIS A 119 -3.57 -7.65 -26.41
CA HIS A 119 -4.10 -6.49 -25.66
C HIS A 119 -5.46 -6.03 -26.22
N ASP A 120 -5.67 -6.04 -27.54
CA ASP A 120 -6.92 -5.59 -28.15
C ASP A 120 -8.08 -6.55 -27.84
N GLU A 121 -7.84 -7.86 -27.82
CA GLU A 121 -8.83 -8.84 -27.39
C GLU A 121 -9.14 -8.69 -25.89
N ALA A 122 -8.11 -8.52 -25.06
CA ALA A 122 -8.27 -8.39 -23.62
C ALA A 122 -9.07 -7.15 -23.20
N LYS A 123 -8.90 -6.02 -23.90
CA LYS A 123 -9.67 -4.77 -23.66
C LYS A 123 -11.18 -4.94 -23.86
N THR A 124 -11.62 -5.94 -24.60
CA THR A 124 -13.05 -6.19 -24.86
C THR A 124 -13.68 -7.14 -23.84
N ARG A 125 -12.91 -7.60 -22.85
CA ARG A 125 -13.32 -8.61 -21.87
C ARG A 125 -13.66 -7.99 -20.52
N THR A 126 -14.34 -8.77 -19.68
CA THR A 126 -14.65 -8.39 -18.29
C THR A 126 -13.41 -8.51 -17.41
N ILE A 127 -13.14 -7.49 -16.63
CA ILE A 127 -11.95 -7.41 -15.76
C ILE A 127 -12.37 -7.31 -14.30
N ALA A 128 -11.97 -8.25 -13.46
CA ALA A 128 -12.09 -8.12 -12.01
C ALA A 128 -10.99 -7.20 -11.47
N VAL A 129 -11.37 -6.15 -10.73
CA VAL A 129 -10.45 -5.15 -10.15
C VAL A 129 -10.63 -5.04 -8.64
N PRO A 130 -9.57 -4.71 -7.86
CA PRO A 130 -9.63 -4.69 -6.40
C PRO A 130 -10.43 -3.52 -5.82
N GLY A 131 -10.61 -2.46 -6.61
CA GLY A 131 -11.35 -1.26 -6.19
C GLY A 131 -11.09 -0.09 -7.13
N LEU A 132 -12.08 0.78 -7.29
CA LEU A 132 -11.98 1.94 -8.18
C LEU A 132 -11.10 3.06 -7.60
N GLY A 133 -10.83 3.05 -6.30
CA GLY A 133 -9.90 3.98 -5.63
C GLY A 133 -8.45 3.53 -5.66
N THR A 134 -8.13 2.34 -6.19
CA THR A 134 -6.77 1.80 -6.17
C THR A 134 -5.88 2.38 -7.27
N SER A 135 -4.59 2.51 -7.00
CA SER A 135 -3.60 2.94 -8.00
C SER A 135 -3.47 1.93 -9.14
N ALA A 136 -3.68 0.65 -8.86
CA ALA A 136 -3.72 -0.38 -9.90
C ALA A 136 -4.84 -0.13 -10.92
N TYR A 137 -6.03 0.23 -10.45
CA TYR A 137 -7.13 0.63 -11.34
C TYR A 137 -6.79 1.89 -12.15
N LEU A 138 -6.23 2.91 -11.52
CA LEU A 138 -5.81 4.12 -12.25
C LEU A 138 -4.77 3.79 -13.33
N ALA A 139 -3.75 2.98 -13.01
CA ALA A 139 -2.75 2.54 -13.98
C ALA A 139 -3.38 1.81 -15.17
N LEU A 140 -4.33 0.91 -14.90
CA LEU A 140 -5.10 0.23 -15.95
C LEU A 140 -5.86 1.22 -16.84
N ARG A 141 -6.53 2.20 -16.24
CA ARG A 141 -7.28 3.24 -16.98
C ARG A 141 -6.37 4.14 -17.81
N ILE A 142 -5.17 4.47 -17.32
CA ILE A 142 -4.17 5.22 -18.11
C ILE A 142 -3.67 4.37 -19.27
N ALA A 143 -3.40 3.09 -19.04
CA ALA A 143 -2.85 2.19 -20.06
C ALA A 143 -3.86 1.85 -21.18
N TRP A 144 -5.10 1.58 -20.81
CA TRP A 144 -6.10 1.01 -21.72
C TRP A 144 -7.31 1.89 -22.00
N GLY A 145 -7.48 2.99 -21.25
CA GLY A 145 -8.67 3.83 -21.34
C GLY A 145 -9.88 3.22 -20.66
N ASP A 146 -11.04 3.34 -21.28
CA ASP A 146 -12.30 2.81 -20.73
C ASP A 146 -12.43 1.32 -21.01
N VAL A 147 -12.62 0.53 -19.96
CA VAL A 147 -12.72 -0.94 -20.00
C VAL A 147 -13.84 -1.41 -19.06
N ASP A 148 -14.40 -2.58 -19.33
CA ASP A 148 -15.47 -3.17 -18.53
C ASP A 148 -14.91 -3.80 -17.26
N VAL A 149 -15.11 -3.13 -16.11
CA VAL A 149 -14.54 -3.56 -14.82
C VAL A 149 -15.59 -3.90 -13.78
N HIS A 150 -15.29 -4.91 -12.97
CA HIS A 150 -16.10 -5.34 -11.84
C HIS A 150 -15.27 -5.32 -10.57
N VAL A 151 -15.75 -4.64 -9.52
CA VAL A 151 -15.05 -4.60 -8.24
C VAL A 151 -15.25 -5.92 -7.50
N VAL A 152 -14.15 -6.57 -7.17
CA VAL A 152 -14.10 -7.85 -6.46
C VAL A 152 -13.10 -7.72 -5.30
N PRO A 153 -13.37 -8.28 -4.10
CA PRO A 153 -12.37 -8.31 -3.04
C PRO A 153 -11.04 -8.85 -3.57
N PHE A 154 -9.94 -8.16 -3.28
CA PHE A 154 -8.65 -8.39 -3.92
C PHE A 154 -8.16 -9.84 -3.80
N ASP A 155 -8.40 -10.49 -2.65
CA ASP A 155 -8.07 -11.90 -2.37
C ASP A 155 -8.96 -12.89 -3.11
N LYS A 156 -10.05 -12.44 -3.73
CA LYS A 156 -10.98 -13.27 -4.50
C LYS A 156 -10.79 -13.17 -6.02
N ILE A 157 -10.00 -12.20 -6.49
CA ILE A 157 -9.82 -11.94 -7.93
C ILE A 157 -9.17 -13.15 -8.60
N LEU A 158 -8.00 -13.59 -8.13
CA LEU A 158 -7.28 -14.71 -8.73
C LEU A 158 -8.13 -16.00 -8.76
N PRO A 159 -8.76 -16.43 -7.64
CA PRO A 159 -9.68 -17.55 -7.66
C PRO A 159 -10.87 -17.38 -8.60
N ALA A 160 -11.42 -16.18 -8.75
CA ALA A 160 -12.56 -15.92 -9.64
C ALA A 160 -12.17 -16.04 -11.12
N VAL A 161 -10.96 -15.59 -11.50
CA VAL A 161 -10.43 -15.81 -12.86
C VAL A 161 -10.21 -17.29 -13.14
N ILE A 162 -9.61 -18.03 -12.20
CA ILE A 162 -9.40 -19.49 -12.33
C ILE A 162 -10.72 -20.21 -12.55
N ARG A 163 -11.78 -19.85 -11.83
CA ARG A 163 -13.12 -20.45 -12.02
C ARG A 163 -13.84 -19.95 -13.27
N GLY A 164 -13.33 -18.91 -13.94
CA GLY A 164 -13.95 -18.34 -15.13
C GLY A 164 -15.15 -17.45 -14.87
N GLU A 165 -15.26 -16.89 -13.69
CA GLU A 165 -16.28 -15.91 -13.35
C GLU A 165 -15.99 -14.54 -14.02
N TYR A 166 -14.71 -14.26 -14.26
CA TYR A 166 -14.22 -13.12 -15.03
C TYR A 166 -13.18 -13.57 -16.04
N ASP A 167 -13.06 -12.84 -17.15
CA ASP A 167 -12.09 -13.15 -18.20
C ASP A 167 -10.66 -12.78 -17.77
N LEU A 168 -10.52 -11.62 -17.12
CA LEU A 168 -9.25 -11.11 -16.61
C LEU A 168 -9.36 -10.72 -15.13
N GLY A 169 -8.21 -10.71 -14.47
CA GLY A 169 -8.06 -10.20 -13.10
C GLY A 169 -6.87 -9.26 -12.97
N LEU A 170 -7.09 -8.14 -12.28
CA LEU A 170 -6.04 -7.20 -11.90
C LEU A 170 -5.52 -7.57 -10.52
N ILE A 171 -4.32 -8.12 -10.46
CA ILE A 171 -3.71 -8.68 -9.24
C ILE A 171 -2.76 -7.67 -8.61
N ILE A 172 -2.90 -7.44 -7.29
CA ILE A 172 -2.13 -6.44 -6.51
C ILE A 172 -1.44 -7.02 -5.27
N HIS A 173 -1.42 -8.33 -5.09
CA HIS A 173 -0.87 -9.03 -3.93
C HIS A 173 0.12 -10.11 -4.39
N GLU A 174 0.55 -11.01 -3.50
CA GLU A 174 1.51 -12.08 -3.78
C GLU A 174 1.15 -12.97 -4.99
N GLY A 175 -0.09 -12.94 -5.42
CA GLY A 175 -0.51 -13.54 -6.71
C GLY A 175 0.23 -12.98 -7.92
N GLN A 176 0.87 -11.81 -7.80
CA GLN A 176 1.76 -11.26 -8.84
C GLN A 176 3.00 -12.15 -9.09
N ILE A 177 3.37 -12.99 -8.12
CA ILE A 177 4.50 -13.93 -8.24
C ILE A 177 3.97 -15.33 -8.60
N THR A 178 2.82 -15.73 -8.07
CA THR A 178 2.35 -17.12 -8.12
C THR A 178 1.41 -17.44 -9.28
N TRP A 179 0.93 -16.47 -10.03
CA TRP A 179 -0.07 -16.64 -11.13
C TRP A 179 0.31 -17.70 -12.16
N ALA A 180 1.60 -17.83 -12.49
CA ALA A 180 2.08 -18.80 -13.48
C ALA A 180 1.88 -20.25 -13.02
N ASN A 181 1.95 -20.49 -11.69
CA ASN A 181 1.73 -21.81 -11.10
C ASN A 181 0.25 -22.24 -11.18
N GLU A 182 -0.66 -21.29 -11.40
CA GLU A 182 -2.09 -21.51 -11.56
C GLU A 182 -2.50 -21.73 -13.04
N GLY A 183 -1.53 -21.82 -13.95
CA GLY A 183 -1.78 -22.02 -15.38
C GLY A 183 -2.43 -20.83 -16.08
N LEU A 184 -2.25 -19.63 -15.52
CA LEU A 184 -2.73 -18.38 -16.11
C LEU A 184 -1.70 -17.79 -17.07
N HIS A 185 -2.13 -16.84 -17.88
CA HIS A 185 -1.30 -16.09 -18.82
C HIS A 185 -1.20 -14.64 -18.34
N LEU A 186 0.01 -14.10 -18.37
CA LEU A 186 0.26 -12.67 -18.15
C LEU A 186 -0.18 -11.91 -19.42
N ILE A 187 -1.10 -10.97 -19.25
CA ILE A 187 -1.58 -10.12 -20.35
C ILE A 187 -0.85 -8.76 -20.33
N LEU A 188 -0.68 -8.17 -19.15
CA LEU A 188 -0.01 -6.88 -19.00
C LEU A 188 0.59 -6.76 -17.60
N ASP A 189 1.86 -6.38 -17.51
CA ASP A 189 2.48 -5.85 -16.29
C ASP A 189 2.42 -4.32 -16.36
N LEU A 190 1.64 -3.71 -15.46
CA LEU A 190 1.44 -2.26 -15.43
C LEU A 190 2.69 -1.52 -14.95
N GLY A 191 3.53 -2.13 -14.12
CA GLY A 191 4.80 -1.53 -13.68
C GLY A 191 5.82 -1.49 -14.80
N ALA A 192 5.99 -2.60 -15.54
CA ALA A 192 6.86 -2.66 -16.71
C ALA A 192 6.40 -1.67 -17.79
N TRP A 193 5.10 -1.68 -18.12
CA TRP A 193 4.51 -0.75 -19.07
C TRP A 193 4.74 0.73 -18.68
N TRP A 194 4.53 1.06 -17.41
CA TRP A 194 4.70 2.43 -16.93
C TRP A 194 6.17 2.90 -17.00
N LEU A 195 7.11 2.03 -16.58
CA LEU A 195 8.53 2.32 -16.65
C LEU A 195 8.99 2.53 -18.09
N ASP A 196 8.57 1.67 -19.02
CA ASP A 196 8.91 1.78 -20.45
C ASP A 196 8.39 3.10 -21.06
N TRP A 197 7.20 3.52 -20.63
CA TRP A 197 6.61 4.75 -21.16
C TRP A 197 7.18 6.02 -20.54
N THR A 198 7.44 6.03 -19.23
CA THR A 198 7.75 7.26 -18.50
C THR A 198 9.18 7.37 -18.02
N GLY A 199 9.90 6.27 -17.91
CA GLY A 199 11.21 6.17 -17.27
C GLY A 199 11.15 6.31 -15.74
N LEU A 200 9.95 6.28 -15.12
CA LEU A 200 9.73 6.49 -13.70
C LEU A 200 9.15 5.23 -13.04
N PRO A 201 9.35 5.02 -11.73
CA PRO A 201 8.68 3.95 -11.00
C PRO A 201 7.16 4.17 -10.98
N LEU A 202 6.38 3.07 -10.95
CA LEU A 202 4.92 3.16 -10.83
C LEU A 202 4.51 3.39 -9.36
N PRO A 203 3.93 4.54 -8.99
CA PRO A 203 3.51 4.79 -7.62
C PRO A 203 2.19 4.08 -7.32
N LEU A 204 2.20 3.22 -6.30
CA LEU A 204 1.06 2.39 -5.93
C LEU A 204 0.44 2.84 -4.63
N GLY A 205 1.18 2.77 -3.54
CA GLY A 205 0.75 3.14 -2.21
C GLY A 205 1.67 4.15 -1.54
N GLY A 206 1.15 4.80 -0.51
CA GLY A 206 1.93 5.65 0.37
C GLY A 206 1.24 5.79 1.72
N ASN A 207 2.00 6.21 2.72
CA ASN A 207 1.46 6.52 4.02
C ASN A 207 1.15 8.00 4.13
N VAL A 208 0.01 8.31 4.76
CA VAL A 208 -0.44 9.67 5.01
C VAL A 208 -0.65 9.92 6.49
N VAL A 209 -0.40 11.16 6.92
CA VAL A 209 -0.65 11.64 8.27
C VAL A 209 -1.69 12.76 8.26
N ARG A 210 -2.58 12.77 9.24
CA ARG A 210 -3.69 13.72 9.30
C ARG A 210 -3.22 15.11 9.72
N ARG A 211 -3.53 16.12 8.91
CA ARG A 211 -3.02 17.50 9.04
C ARG A 211 -3.48 18.21 10.33
N ASP A 212 -4.66 17.88 10.86
CA ASP A 212 -5.24 18.49 12.06
C ASP A 212 -4.49 18.16 13.35
N LEU A 213 -3.55 17.22 13.32
CA LEU A 213 -2.63 16.93 14.42
C LEU A 213 -1.59 18.04 14.63
N GLY A 214 -1.41 18.90 13.63
CA GLY A 214 -0.38 19.94 13.61
C GLY A 214 0.99 19.43 13.17
N GLU A 215 1.79 20.34 12.62
CA GLU A 215 3.04 20.01 11.91
C GLU A 215 4.04 19.24 12.80
N ASP A 216 4.25 19.68 14.04
CA ASP A 216 5.20 19.04 14.98
C ASP A 216 4.84 17.56 15.25
N ILE A 217 3.56 17.26 15.45
CA ILE A 217 3.10 15.88 15.66
C ILE A 217 3.21 15.07 14.37
N CYS A 218 2.85 15.64 13.22
CA CYS A 218 2.98 14.99 11.93
C CYS A 218 4.44 14.61 11.62
N GLN A 219 5.40 15.50 11.88
CA GLN A 219 6.83 15.23 11.74
C GLN A 219 7.30 14.10 12.67
N LYS A 220 6.90 14.13 13.94
CA LYS A 220 7.26 13.07 14.92
C LYS A 220 6.70 11.71 14.51
N ILE A 221 5.44 11.64 14.07
CA ILE A 221 4.82 10.41 13.60
C ILE A 221 5.53 9.90 12.35
N THR A 222 5.81 10.79 11.38
CA THR A 222 6.55 10.43 10.15
C THR A 222 7.94 9.89 10.49
N SER A 223 8.63 10.50 11.47
CA SER A 223 9.92 10.01 11.97
C SER A 223 9.80 8.60 12.57
N ASP A 224 8.76 8.35 13.37
CA ASP A 224 8.56 7.02 13.98
C ASP A 224 8.29 5.95 12.91
N VAL A 225 7.47 6.26 11.89
CA VAL A 225 7.23 5.36 10.74
C VAL A 225 8.53 5.09 9.99
N LYS A 226 9.30 6.13 9.66
CA LYS A 226 10.60 5.98 8.98
C LYS A 226 11.57 5.12 9.77
N ARG A 227 11.66 5.32 11.10
CA ARG A 227 12.47 4.50 11.99
C ARG A 227 12.01 3.05 12.07
N SER A 228 10.69 2.80 11.97
CA SER A 228 10.16 1.44 11.91
C SER A 228 10.63 0.72 10.64
N ILE A 229 10.54 1.39 9.49
CA ILE A 229 11.04 0.85 8.22
C ILE A 229 12.55 0.60 8.29
N GLN A 230 13.32 1.56 8.79
CA GLN A 230 14.78 1.41 8.97
C GLN A 230 15.13 0.21 9.87
N HIS A 231 14.40 0.06 10.99
CA HIS A 231 14.60 -1.05 11.91
C HIS A 231 14.33 -2.39 11.23
N SER A 232 13.25 -2.49 10.46
CA SER A 232 12.87 -3.73 9.76
C SER A 232 13.88 -4.08 8.65
N LEU A 233 14.33 -3.10 7.87
CA LEU A 233 15.38 -3.30 6.86
C LEU A 233 16.74 -3.68 7.51
N GLY A 234 17.04 -3.16 8.69
CA GLY A 234 18.24 -3.52 9.46
C GLY A 234 18.14 -4.87 10.19
N ASN A 235 16.93 -5.40 10.38
CA ASN A 235 16.65 -6.67 11.06
C ASN A 235 15.66 -7.52 10.24
N PRO A 236 16.01 -7.86 8.98
CA PRO A 236 15.04 -8.41 8.03
C PRO A 236 14.46 -9.76 8.46
N ASP A 237 15.24 -10.61 9.12
CA ASP A 237 14.77 -11.94 9.53
C ASP A 237 13.63 -11.84 10.56
N SER A 238 13.73 -10.94 11.54
CA SER A 238 12.68 -10.73 12.53
C SER A 238 11.42 -10.11 11.90
N ALA A 239 11.60 -9.14 11.02
CA ALA A 239 10.50 -8.47 10.34
C ALA A 239 9.78 -9.40 9.34
N LEU A 240 10.54 -10.25 8.61
CA LEU A 240 9.96 -11.26 7.71
C LEU A 240 9.22 -12.36 8.48
N GLU A 241 9.75 -12.82 9.62
CA GLU A 241 9.04 -13.78 10.46
C GLU A 241 7.71 -13.22 10.96
N PHE A 242 7.67 -11.93 11.30
CA PHE A 242 6.41 -11.25 11.63
C PHE A 242 5.50 -11.12 10.40
N ALA A 243 6.03 -10.75 9.24
CA ALA A 243 5.28 -10.59 7.99
C ALA A 243 4.63 -11.89 7.50
N LYS A 244 5.25 -13.06 7.78
CA LYS A 244 4.67 -14.39 7.46
C LYS A 244 3.28 -14.61 8.03
N LEU A 245 2.95 -13.98 9.16
CA LEU A 245 1.62 -14.09 9.76
C LEU A 245 0.51 -13.59 8.82
N TRP A 246 0.89 -12.83 7.79
CA TRP A 246 -0.01 -12.14 6.85
C TRP A 246 0.10 -12.68 5.41
N GLY A 247 1.06 -13.57 5.13
CA GLY A 247 1.37 -14.08 3.79
C GLY A 247 0.39 -15.10 3.21
N ARG A 248 -0.78 -15.29 3.79
CA ARG A 248 -1.88 -16.16 3.28
C ARG A 248 -1.43 -17.56 2.85
N GLY A 249 -0.40 -18.11 3.50
CA GLY A 249 0.07 -19.48 3.25
C GLY A 249 1.07 -19.60 2.10
N ILE A 250 1.62 -18.51 1.58
CA ILE A 250 2.79 -18.56 0.69
C ILE A 250 4.03 -19.04 1.45
N ASP A 251 4.96 -19.64 0.74
CA ASP A 251 6.24 -20.05 1.31
C ASP A 251 7.15 -18.86 1.66
N ASP A 252 8.20 -19.14 2.41
CA ASP A 252 9.11 -18.12 2.92
C ASP A 252 9.86 -17.36 1.83
N ASP A 253 10.20 -18.03 0.73
CA ASP A 253 10.95 -17.42 -0.36
C ASP A 253 10.03 -16.48 -1.14
N THR A 254 8.82 -16.89 -1.47
CA THR A 254 7.78 -16.04 -2.09
C THR A 254 7.43 -14.84 -1.22
N ASN A 255 7.32 -15.05 0.12
CA ASN A 255 7.05 -13.95 1.05
C ASN A 255 8.20 -12.92 1.07
N ARG A 256 9.45 -13.41 1.12
CA ARG A 256 10.65 -12.56 1.06
C ARG A 256 10.75 -11.78 -0.27
N GLU A 257 10.45 -12.45 -1.37
CA GLU A 257 10.44 -11.83 -2.70
C GLU A 257 9.38 -10.72 -2.77
N PHE A 258 8.15 -10.99 -2.37
CA PHE A 258 7.06 -10.01 -2.36
C PHE A 258 7.37 -8.80 -1.48
N VAL A 259 7.85 -9.03 -0.26
CA VAL A 259 8.25 -7.93 0.62
C VAL A 259 9.38 -7.11 -0.02
N GLY A 260 10.40 -7.76 -0.60
CA GLY A 260 11.53 -7.08 -1.24
C GLY A 260 11.14 -6.23 -2.46
N MET A 261 10.07 -6.61 -3.18
CA MET A 261 9.54 -5.79 -4.27
C MET A 261 9.06 -4.42 -3.77
N TYR A 262 8.37 -4.37 -2.64
CA TYR A 262 7.65 -3.18 -2.19
C TYR A 262 8.25 -2.48 -0.98
N VAL A 263 9.16 -3.12 -0.23
CA VAL A 263 9.86 -2.52 0.90
C VAL A 263 11.36 -2.47 0.63
N ASN A 264 11.83 -1.30 0.23
CA ASN A 264 13.20 -1.06 -0.21
C ASN A 264 13.62 0.39 0.09
N GLU A 265 14.65 0.91 -0.57
CA GLU A 265 15.13 2.28 -0.38
C GLU A 265 14.06 3.34 -0.69
N ARG A 266 13.17 3.09 -1.65
CA ARG A 266 12.03 3.97 -1.96
C ARG A 266 11.04 4.08 -0.81
N THR A 267 10.91 3.01 -0.04
CA THR A 267 10.07 3.02 1.17
C THR A 267 10.67 3.90 2.27
N LEU A 268 12.00 4.03 2.32
CA LEU A 268 12.67 4.96 3.24
C LEU A 268 12.55 6.42 2.80
N ASP A 269 12.63 6.67 1.51
CA ASP A 269 12.43 7.98 0.89
C ASP A 269 12.05 7.83 -0.58
N TYR A 270 11.04 8.53 -1.02
CA TYR A 270 10.58 8.50 -2.42
C TYR A 270 11.69 8.83 -3.43
N GLY A 271 12.68 9.62 -3.04
CA GLY A 271 13.61 10.24 -3.96
C GLY A 271 12.94 11.32 -4.84
N GLU A 272 13.71 12.07 -5.59
CA GLU A 272 13.16 13.11 -6.48
C GLU A 272 12.31 12.50 -7.60
N ASP A 273 12.78 11.43 -8.21
CA ASP A 273 12.10 10.69 -9.27
C ASP A 273 10.82 10.01 -8.78
N GLY A 274 10.80 9.46 -7.56
CA GLY A 274 9.58 8.91 -6.96
C GLY A 274 8.53 9.99 -6.67
N ARG A 275 8.94 11.17 -6.18
CA ARG A 275 8.03 12.31 -6.01
C ARG A 275 7.50 12.81 -7.34
N GLU A 276 8.33 12.86 -8.37
CA GLU A 276 7.88 13.22 -9.73
C GLU A 276 6.98 12.13 -10.32
N ALA A 277 7.26 10.85 -10.04
CA ALA A 277 6.40 9.73 -10.44
C ALA A 277 4.98 9.90 -9.89
N VAL A 278 4.84 10.26 -8.60
CA VAL A 278 3.53 10.55 -7.98
C VAL A 278 2.82 11.68 -8.72
N ARG A 279 3.50 12.81 -8.96
CA ARG A 279 2.91 13.96 -9.66
C ARG A 279 2.53 13.60 -11.10
N ARG A 280 3.41 12.90 -11.80
CA ARG A 280 3.15 12.46 -13.18
C ARG A 280 1.97 11.50 -13.27
N PHE A 281 1.90 10.52 -12.37
CA PHE A 281 0.83 9.53 -12.34
C PHE A 281 -0.56 10.16 -12.14
N LEU A 282 -0.65 11.07 -11.18
CA LEU A 282 -1.89 11.81 -10.92
C LEU A 282 -2.25 12.75 -12.06
N ARG A 283 -1.26 13.42 -12.68
CA ARG A 283 -1.47 14.27 -13.86
C ARG A 283 -2.03 13.46 -15.03
N GLU A 284 -1.50 12.28 -15.29
CA GLU A 284 -2.05 11.41 -16.35
C GLU A 284 -3.47 10.95 -16.02
N GLY A 285 -3.75 10.68 -14.75
CA GLY A 285 -5.11 10.41 -14.27
C GLY A 285 -6.08 11.58 -14.51
N GLN A 286 -5.60 12.82 -14.31
CA GLN A 286 -6.36 14.05 -14.62
C GLN A 286 -6.59 14.21 -16.13
N ASN A 287 -5.56 13.95 -16.94
CA ASN A 287 -5.63 14.04 -18.39
C ASN A 287 -6.71 13.13 -19.00
N ILE A 288 -6.93 11.98 -18.41
CA ILE A 288 -7.99 11.03 -18.84
C ILE A 288 -9.32 11.21 -18.08
N GLY A 289 -9.42 12.19 -17.18
CA GLY A 289 -10.64 12.50 -16.43
C GLY A 289 -11.03 11.49 -15.34
N VAL A 290 -10.12 10.63 -14.90
CA VAL A 290 -10.34 9.68 -13.80
C VAL A 290 -9.98 10.30 -12.44
N VAL A 291 -8.97 11.15 -12.40
CA VAL A 291 -8.60 11.93 -11.21
C VAL A 291 -9.20 13.33 -11.35
N GLU A 292 -9.82 13.82 -10.25
CA GLU A 292 -10.36 15.18 -10.24
C GLU A 292 -9.27 16.23 -10.39
N SER A 293 -9.55 17.28 -11.16
CA SER A 293 -8.60 18.36 -11.45
C SER A 293 -8.55 19.44 -10.37
N SER A 294 -9.25 19.26 -9.24
CA SER A 294 -9.31 20.24 -8.15
C SER A 294 -7.97 20.42 -7.42
N LEU A 295 -7.12 19.38 -7.41
CA LEU A 295 -5.76 19.46 -6.85
C LEU A 295 -4.76 19.82 -7.95
N ASP A 296 -3.98 20.88 -7.74
CA ASP A 296 -2.77 21.11 -8.53
C ASP A 296 -1.70 20.09 -8.08
N VAL A 297 -1.50 19.05 -8.87
CA VAL A 297 -0.57 17.96 -8.54
C VAL A 297 0.89 18.42 -8.45
N SER A 298 1.24 19.59 -9.03
CA SER A 298 2.59 20.16 -8.92
C SER A 298 2.91 20.67 -7.51
N THR A 299 1.87 20.97 -6.71
CA THR A 299 1.98 21.48 -5.35
C THR A 299 1.96 20.39 -4.29
N ILE A 300 1.94 19.10 -4.67
CA ILE A 300 1.98 18.02 -3.71
C ILE A 300 3.29 18.06 -2.92
N GLU A 301 3.16 18.29 -1.63
CA GLU A 301 4.25 18.29 -0.66
C GLU A 301 4.25 16.97 0.12
N PHE A 302 5.45 16.53 0.47
CA PHE A 302 5.68 15.35 1.28
C PHE A 302 6.14 15.79 2.67
N MET A 303 5.57 15.22 3.72
CA MET A 303 5.99 15.46 5.10
C MET A 303 7.42 14.94 5.25
N GLY A 304 8.38 15.86 5.27
CA GLY A 304 9.79 15.57 5.43
C GLY A 304 10.18 15.45 6.90
N VAL A 305 11.14 14.56 7.19
CA VAL A 305 11.94 14.59 8.40
C VAL A 305 13.34 14.97 7.93
N GLU A 306 13.83 16.13 8.35
CA GLU A 306 15.20 16.55 8.12
C GLU A 306 16.21 15.65 8.86
#